data_7432f0f95e9e2e3b62dc473d02dc6abd
#
_entry.id   7432f0f95e9e2e3b62dc473d02dc6abd
#
_cell.length_a   1.000
_cell.length_b   1.000
_cell.length_c   1.000
_cell.angle_alpha   90.00
_cell.angle_beta   90.00
_cell.angle_gamma   90.00
#
_symmetry.space_group_name_H-M   'P 1'
#
loop_
_entity.id
_entity.type
_entity.pdbx_description
1 polymer ?
#
loop_
_entity_poly.entity_id
_entity_poly.type
_entity_poly.pdbx_seq_one_letter_code
_entity_poly.pdbx_strand_id
1 'polypeptide(L)'
;YYLERDEKENGHVFELPLRTENEHHFRLRILLGKDQNICTIRIFFSFYVRKEDRYLMASRMAQINSDIHGTPILQDPGFFLFDPGDGELSFGNTFLIGSPMNVSVFTTMFVYLIQRAETVHDVLLTLCEDGFSQEDIDAFLEAALHYENEEKPDERMFS
;
A
#
# COMPACT_ATOMS: atom_id res chain seq x y z
N TYR A 1 3.48 20.82 3.10
CA TYR A 1 2.48 20.36 2.11
C TYR A 1 2.96 20.78 0.74
N TYR A 2 3.33 19.83 -0.10
CA TYR A 2 3.63 20.10 -1.50
C TYR A 2 2.37 19.81 -2.31
N LEU A 3 1.79 20.84 -2.89
CA LEU A 3 0.74 20.75 -3.88
C LEU A 3 1.42 20.80 -5.24
N GLU A 4 1.74 19.66 -5.84
CA GLU A 4 2.11 19.62 -7.25
C GLU A 4 0.83 19.67 -8.08
N ARG A 5 0.61 20.80 -8.70
CA ARG A 5 -0.44 20.97 -9.68
C ARG A 5 0.10 20.56 -11.04
N ASP A 6 -0.10 19.29 -11.39
CA ASP A 6 0.15 18.86 -12.76
C ASP A 6 -1.02 19.36 -13.64
N GLU A 7 -0.80 20.49 -14.31
CA GLU A 7 -1.80 21.11 -15.19
C GLU A 7 -2.03 20.32 -16.49
N LYS A 8 -1.25 19.26 -16.74
CA LYS A 8 -1.31 18.47 -17.97
C LYS A 8 -2.14 17.20 -17.85
N GLU A 9 -2.39 16.70 -16.67
CA GLU A 9 -3.24 15.55 -16.44
C GLU A 9 -4.42 15.91 -15.54
N ASN A 10 -5.57 15.37 -15.83
CA ASN A 10 -6.91 15.64 -15.34
C ASN A 10 -7.09 15.34 -13.82
N GLY A 11 -6.27 15.91 -12.93
CA GLY A 11 -6.41 15.64 -11.51
C GLY A 11 -5.56 16.52 -10.57
N HIS A 12 -5.73 16.28 -9.27
CA HIS A 12 -4.95 16.92 -8.22
C HIS A 12 -4.08 15.88 -7.53
N VAL A 13 -2.79 16.17 -7.37
CA VAL A 13 -1.82 15.33 -6.68
C VAL A 13 -1.41 15.98 -5.37
N PHE A 14 -1.48 15.21 -4.28
CA PHE A 14 -1.01 15.62 -2.96
C PHE A 14 0.09 14.66 -2.53
N GLU A 15 1.22 15.20 -2.07
CA GLU A 15 2.28 14.41 -1.45
C GLU A 15 2.54 14.89 -0.03
N LEU A 16 2.58 13.95 0.90
CA LEU A 16 2.71 14.20 2.33
C LEU A 16 3.69 13.20 2.96
N PRO A 17 4.61 13.66 3.83
CA PRO A 17 5.28 12.74 4.73
C PRO A 17 4.27 12.22 5.76
N LEU A 18 4.36 10.94 6.06
CA LEU A 18 3.55 10.29 7.07
C LEU A 18 4.45 9.58 8.07
N ARG A 19 4.23 9.83 9.35
CA ARG A 19 4.82 9.06 10.46
C ARG A 19 3.69 8.45 11.25
N THR A 20 3.79 7.16 11.49
CA THR A 20 2.79 6.41 12.25
C THR A 20 3.15 6.33 13.74
N GLU A 21 2.22 5.83 14.55
CA GLU A 21 2.45 5.61 15.98
C GLU A 21 3.58 4.59 16.25
N ASN A 22 3.77 3.65 15.33
CA ASN A 22 4.87 2.67 15.36
C ASN A 22 6.21 3.25 14.90
N GLU A 23 6.26 4.56 14.68
CA GLU A 23 7.44 5.29 14.20
C GLU A 23 7.90 4.91 12.78
N HIS A 24 7.07 4.23 12.01
CA HIS A 24 7.34 4.02 10.60
C HIS A 24 7.15 5.30 9.79
N HIS A 25 8.03 5.52 8.86
CA HIS A 25 8.01 6.67 7.96
C HIS A 25 7.61 6.23 6.57
N PHE A 26 6.62 6.92 6.01
CA PHE A 26 6.14 6.73 4.65
C PHE A 26 6.07 8.07 3.92
N ARG A 27 6.02 7.99 2.61
CA ARG A 27 5.59 9.10 1.76
C ARG A 27 4.23 8.73 1.15
N LEU A 28 3.25 9.57 1.41
CA LEU A 28 1.89 9.37 0.92
C LEU A 28 1.69 10.20 -0.34
N ARG A 29 1.15 9.58 -1.38
CA ARG A 29 0.66 10.27 -2.58
C ARG A 29 -0.82 9.99 -2.75
N ILE A 30 -1.61 11.07 -2.88
CA ILE A 30 -3.04 11.00 -3.16
C ILE A 30 -3.28 11.68 -4.49
N LEU A 31 -3.89 10.97 -5.43
CA LEU A 31 -4.30 11.48 -6.72
C LEU A 31 -5.83 11.50 -6.79
N LEU A 32 -6.41 12.68 -6.97
CA LEU A 32 -7.84 12.87 -7.20
C LEU A 32 -8.08 13.16 -8.68
N GLY A 33 -8.76 12.26 -9.37
CA GLY A 33 -9.18 12.43 -10.75
C GLY A 33 -10.27 13.50 -10.87
N LYS A 34 -10.10 14.46 -11.79
CA LYS A 34 -10.97 15.64 -11.90
C LYS A 34 -12.41 15.29 -12.32
N ASP A 35 -12.58 14.34 -13.20
CA ASP A 35 -13.87 14.05 -13.85
C ASP A 35 -14.36 12.61 -13.67
N GLN A 36 -13.63 11.78 -12.92
CA GLN A 36 -13.90 10.34 -12.86
C GLN A 36 -14.31 9.83 -11.48
N ASN A 37 -14.42 10.71 -10.48
CA ASN A 37 -14.75 10.34 -9.10
C ASN A 37 -13.80 9.24 -8.54
N ILE A 38 -12.56 9.25 -9.03
CA ILE A 38 -11.55 8.26 -8.73
C ILE A 38 -10.52 8.87 -7.81
N CYS A 39 -10.14 8.12 -6.79
CA CYS A 39 -9.02 8.41 -5.92
C CYS A 39 -8.00 7.29 -6.00
N THR A 40 -6.73 7.65 -6.16
CA THR A 40 -5.61 6.73 -5.97
C THR A 40 -4.84 7.14 -4.75
N ILE A 41 -4.65 6.22 -3.81
CA ILE A 41 -3.78 6.39 -2.65
C ILE A 41 -2.59 5.48 -2.81
N ARG A 42 -1.38 6.03 -2.67
CA ARG A 42 -0.12 5.33 -2.74
C ARG A 42 0.73 5.63 -1.52
N ILE A 43 1.21 4.59 -0.88
CA ILE A 43 2.05 4.66 0.30
C ILE A 43 3.42 4.13 -0.10
N PHE A 44 4.42 5.00 -0.11
CA PHE A 44 5.80 4.65 -0.45
C PHE A 44 6.57 4.36 0.83
N PHE A 45 7.24 3.20 0.84
CA PHE A 45 8.13 2.83 1.92
C PHE A 45 9.40 3.69 1.89
N SER A 46 9.98 3.96 3.06
CA SER A 46 11.18 4.81 3.19
C SER A 46 12.49 4.08 2.93
N PHE A 47 12.45 2.85 2.47
CA PHE A 47 13.61 2.03 2.12
C PHE A 47 13.52 1.56 0.67
N TYR A 48 14.68 1.21 0.11
CA TYR A 48 14.82 0.86 -1.30
C TYR A 48 15.43 -0.52 -1.45
N VAL A 49 15.07 -1.19 -2.54
CA VAL A 49 15.67 -2.47 -2.91
C VAL A 49 17.05 -2.21 -3.54
N ARG A 50 18.05 -2.96 -3.06
CA ARG A 50 19.40 -2.91 -3.61
C ARG A 50 19.38 -3.24 -5.10
N LYS A 51 20.29 -2.62 -5.85
CA LYS A 51 20.35 -2.76 -7.31
C LYS A 51 20.46 -4.21 -7.77
N GLU A 52 21.28 -5.00 -7.08
CA GLU A 52 21.49 -6.42 -7.35
C GLU A 52 20.25 -7.29 -7.13
N ASP A 53 19.34 -6.87 -6.27
CA ASP A 53 18.14 -7.64 -5.89
C ASP A 53 16.87 -7.21 -6.66
N ARG A 54 16.94 -6.17 -7.48
CA ARG A 54 15.75 -5.57 -8.13
C ARG A 54 15.02 -6.52 -9.07
N TYR A 55 15.75 -7.32 -9.83
CA TYR A 55 15.13 -8.30 -10.73
C TYR A 55 14.34 -9.36 -9.94
N LEU A 56 14.94 -9.86 -8.85
CA LEU A 56 14.30 -10.84 -7.98
C LEU A 56 13.09 -10.23 -7.26
N MET A 57 13.21 -8.98 -6.79
CA MET A 57 12.09 -8.27 -6.18
C MET A 57 10.92 -8.09 -7.16
N ALA A 58 11.17 -7.69 -8.39
CA ALA A 58 10.11 -7.54 -9.40
C ALA A 58 9.34 -8.85 -9.62
N SER A 59 10.05 -9.97 -9.73
CA SER A 59 9.45 -11.30 -9.86
C SER A 59 8.63 -11.67 -8.63
N ARG A 60 9.14 -11.41 -7.43
CA ARG A 60 8.46 -11.73 -6.17
C ARG A 60 7.23 -10.86 -5.92
N MET A 61 7.29 -9.58 -6.26
CA MET A 61 6.12 -8.70 -6.13
C MET A 61 4.99 -9.10 -7.06
N ALA A 62 5.30 -9.52 -8.28
CA ALA A 62 4.30 -10.07 -9.19
C ALA A 62 3.62 -11.33 -8.61
N GLN A 63 4.40 -12.24 -8.05
CA GLN A 63 3.89 -13.45 -7.39
C GLN A 63 3.02 -13.10 -6.17
N ILE A 64 3.49 -12.20 -5.32
CA ILE A 64 2.79 -11.77 -4.10
C ILE A 64 1.44 -11.13 -4.45
N ASN A 65 1.40 -10.22 -5.42
CA ASN A 65 0.14 -9.63 -5.88
C ASN A 65 -0.82 -10.68 -6.44
N SER A 66 -0.30 -11.66 -7.19
CA SER A 66 -1.10 -12.78 -7.71
C SER A 66 -1.70 -13.62 -6.58
N ASP A 67 -0.91 -13.94 -5.56
CA ASP A 67 -1.35 -14.74 -4.42
C ASP A 67 -2.39 -13.98 -3.58
N ILE A 68 -2.18 -12.70 -3.34
CA ILE A 68 -3.13 -11.83 -2.60
C ILE A 68 -4.46 -11.77 -3.34
N HIS A 69 -4.46 -11.49 -4.64
CA HIS A 69 -5.68 -11.36 -5.43
C HIS A 69 -6.33 -12.69 -5.79
N GLY A 70 -5.60 -13.78 -5.71
CA GLY A 70 -6.13 -15.15 -5.85
C GLY A 70 -6.80 -15.69 -4.59
N THR A 71 -6.61 -15.04 -3.44
CA THR A 71 -7.22 -15.44 -2.17
C THR A 71 -8.59 -14.78 -2.02
N PRO A 72 -9.65 -15.53 -1.62
CA PRO A 72 -10.97 -14.93 -1.36
C PRO A 72 -10.89 -13.93 -0.20
N ILE A 73 -10.98 -12.65 -0.52
CA ILE A 73 -10.97 -11.55 0.45
C ILE A 73 -12.24 -10.74 0.22
N LEU A 74 -12.91 -10.32 1.29
CA LEU A 74 -14.15 -9.56 1.23
C LEU A 74 -13.97 -8.13 0.70
N GLN A 75 -12.75 -7.61 0.74
CA GLN A 75 -12.40 -6.25 0.37
C GLN A 75 -11.20 -6.28 -0.58
N ASP A 76 -11.12 -5.34 -1.52
CA ASP A 76 -9.96 -5.19 -2.41
C ASP A 76 -8.68 -4.97 -1.56
N PRO A 77 -7.71 -5.87 -1.63
CA PRO A 77 -6.55 -5.83 -0.76
C PRO A 77 -5.52 -4.77 -1.14
N GLY A 78 -5.68 -4.10 -2.29
CA GLY A 78 -4.66 -3.23 -2.86
C GLY A 78 -3.54 -3.97 -3.57
N PHE A 79 -2.55 -3.22 -4.04
CA PHE A 79 -1.42 -3.75 -4.81
C PHE A 79 -0.09 -3.25 -4.29
N PHE A 80 0.89 -4.14 -4.22
CA PHE A 80 2.29 -3.77 -4.11
C PHE A 80 2.82 -3.39 -5.48
N LEU A 81 3.59 -2.31 -5.54
CA LEU A 81 4.27 -1.87 -6.74
C LEU A 81 5.75 -1.67 -6.45
N PHE A 82 6.54 -2.06 -7.42
CA PHE A 82 7.98 -1.97 -7.37
C PHE A 82 8.50 -1.30 -8.64
N ASP A 83 9.29 -0.24 -8.47
CA ASP A 83 10.00 0.39 -9.58
C ASP A 83 11.42 -0.17 -9.69
N PRO A 84 11.73 -0.96 -10.71
CA PRO A 84 13.06 -1.54 -10.89
C PRO A 84 14.11 -0.49 -11.28
N GLY A 85 13.70 0.71 -11.71
CA GLY A 85 14.58 1.79 -12.09
C GLY A 85 15.35 2.38 -10.91
N ASP A 86 14.63 2.64 -9.80
CA ASP A 86 15.20 3.23 -8.58
C ASP A 86 15.13 2.32 -7.35
N GLY A 87 14.39 1.24 -7.41
CA GLY A 87 14.22 0.30 -6.29
C GLY A 87 13.14 0.71 -5.30
N GLU A 88 12.28 1.66 -5.64
CA GLU A 88 11.23 2.15 -4.78
C GLU A 88 10.08 1.14 -4.66
N LEU A 89 9.61 0.92 -3.44
CA LEU A 89 8.47 0.07 -3.11
C LEU A 89 7.30 0.92 -2.65
N SER A 90 6.12 0.57 -3.12
CA SER A 90 4.88 1.20 -2.69
C SER A 90 3.73 0.21 -2.58
N PHE A 91 2.74 0.58 -1.80
CA PHE A 91 1.48 -0.12 -1.65
C PHE A 91 0.31 0.85 -1.84
N GLY A 92 -0.73 0.46 -2.55
CA GLY A 92 -1.84 1.36 -2.76
C GLY A 92 -3.02 0.73 -3.48
N ASN A 93 -4.02 1.56 -3.71
CA ASN A 93 -5.22 1.20 -4.43
C ASN A 93 -5.85 2.41 -5.13
N THR A 94 -6.68 2.12 -6.12
CA THR A 94 -7.53 3.08 -6.80
C THR A 94 -8.98 2.70 -6.58
N PHE A 95 -9.80 3.65 -6.16
CA PHE A 95 -11.20 3.42 -5.80
C PHE A 95 -12.10 4.60 -6.17
N LEU A 96 -13.41 4.35 -6.23
CA LEU A 96 -14.41 5.38 -6.48
C LEU A 96 -14.77 6.10 -5.19
N ILE A 97 -14.75 7.44 -5.23
CA ILE A 97 -15.09 8.29 -4.07
C ILE A 97 -16.42 9.03 -4.21
N GLY A 98 -17.09 8.91 -5.35
CA GLY A 98 -18.35 9.59 -5.61
C GLY A 98 -18.20 11.06 -6.01
N SER A 99 -19.34 11.65 -6.44
CA SER A 99 -19.45 13.07 -6.77
C SER A 99 -20.74 13.63 -6.18
N PRO A 100 -20.71 14.49 -5.14
CA PRO A 100 -19.51 14.96 -4.43
C PRO A 100 -18.76 13.84 -3.70
N MET A 101 -17.50 14.10 -3.33
CA MET A 101 -16.63 13.13 -2.66
C MET A 101 -17.28 12.62 -1.37
N ASN A 102 -17.36 11.30 -1.25
CA ASN A 102 -17.77 10.65 -0.01
C ASN A 102 -16.58 10.56 0.96
N VAL A 103 -16.55 11.44 1.95
CA VAL A 103 -15.47 11.51 2.95
C VAL A 103 -15.34 10.21 3.74
N SER A 104 -16.44 9.53 4.02
CA SER A 104 -16.44 8.26 4.75
C SER A 104 -15.73 7.14 3.96
N VAL A 105 -15.99 7.04 2.65
CA VAL A 105 -15.31 6.09 1.76
C VAL A 105 -13.82 6.40 1.71
N PHE A 106 -13.46 7.66 1.51
CA PHE A 106 -12.05 8.08 1.49
C PHE A 106 -11.34 7.72 2.80
N THR A 107 -11.91 8.09 3.94
CA THR A 107 -11.31 7.86 5.26
C THR A 107 -11.15 6.36 5.54
N THR A 108 -12.15 5.56 5.22
CA THR A 108 -12.09 4.10 5.41
C THR A 108 -10.97 3.48 4.58
N MET A 109 -10.86 3.83 3.30
CA MET A 109 -9.80 3.33 2.42
C MET A 109 -8.42 3.83 2.84
N PHE A 110 -8.31 5.09 3.24
CA PHE A 110 -7.08 5.69 3.72
C PHE A 110 -6.53 4.96 4.96
N VAL A 111 -7.36 4.78 5.98
CA VAL A 111 -6.99 4.06 7.21
C VAL A 111 -6.63 2.61 6.90
N TYR A 112 -7.44 1.93 6.10
CA TYR A 112 -7.19 0.55 5.70
C TYR A 112 -5.83 0.37 5.02
N LEU A 113 -5.51 1.21 4.04
CA LEU A 113 -4.25 1.12 3.30
C LEU A 113 -3.03 1.40 4.19
N ILE A 114 -3.14 2.37 5.11
CA ILE A 114 -2.06 2.67 6.07
C ILE A 114 -1.85 1.50 7.01
N GLN A 115 -2.90 0.92 7.56
CA GLN A 115 -2.80 -0.25 8.44
C GLN A 115 -2.16 -1.44 7.73
N ARG A 116 -2.52 -1.66 6.46
CA ARG A 116 -1.90 -2.70 5.62
C ARG A 116 -0.41 -2.47 5.42
N ALA A 117 0.00 -1.25 5.08
CA ALA A 117 1.40 -0.88 4.92
C ALA A 117 2.18 -1.04 6.23
N GLU A 118 1.59 -0.67 7.36
CA GLU A 118 2.16 -0.87 8.69
C GLU A 118 2.41 -2.35 8.99
N THR A 119 1.42 -3.19 8.73
CA THR A 119 1.50 -4.64 9.01
C THR A 119 2.65 -5.32 8.27
N VAL A 120 2.93 -4.91 7.05
CA VAL A 120 3.98 -5.51 6.23
C VAL A 120 5.33 -4.80 6.31
N HIS A 121 5.41 -3.63 6.95
CA HIS A 121 6.60 -2.77 6.94
C HIS A 121 7.86 -3.50 7.36
N ASP A 122 7.87 -4.12 8.53
CA ASP A 122 9.08 -4.71 9.10
C ASP A 122 9.52 -5.99 8.38
N VAL A 123 8.56 -6.82 7.95
CA VAL A 123 8.87 -8.02 7.17
C VAL A 123 9.39 -7.67 5.79
N LEU A 124 8.87 -6.60 5.19
CA LEU A 124 9.35 -6.11 3.89
C LEU A 124 10.74 -5.46 4.01
N LEU A 125 10.99 -4.71 5.08
CA LEU A 125 12.31 -4.16 5.40
C LEU A 125 13.34 -5.26 5.58
N THR A 126 13.04 -6.29 6.34
CA THR A 126 13.90 -7.47 6.53
C THR A 126 14.19 -8.14 5.18
N LEU A 127 13.19 -8.31 4.35
CA LEU A 127 13.36 -8.87 3.00
C LEU A 127 14.33 -8.04 2.15
N CYS A 128 14.29 -6.72 2.27
CA CYS A 128 15.18 -5.80 1.54
C CYS A 128 16.61 -5.79 2.09
N GLU A 129 16.80 -5.97 3.40
CA GLU A 129 18.11 -5.88 4.07
C GLU A 129 18.85 -7.21 4.05
N ASP A 130 18.19 -8.30 4.37
CA ASP A 130 18.80 -9.62 4.58
C ASP A 130 18.84 -10.50 3.32
N GLY A 131 18.16 -10.04 2.27
CA GLY A 131 18.00 -10.82 1.04
C GLY A 131 16.74 -11.69 1.07
N PHE A 132 16.57 -12.46 -0.02
CA PHE A 132 15.32 -13.17 -0.30
C PHE A 132 15.40 -14.63 0.16
N SER A 133 15.54 -14.86 1.47
CA SER A 133 15.35 -16.21 2.02
C SER A 133 13.90 -16.65 1.87
N GLN A 134 13.65 -17.95 1.74
CA GLN A 134 12.29 -18.49 1.68
C GLN A 134 11.50 -18.16 2.95
N GLU A 135 12.17 -18.17 4.09
CA GLU A 135 11.57 -17.81 5.38
C GLU A 135 11.05 -16.37 5.41
N ASP A 136 11.85 -15.41 4.90
CA ASP A 136 11.44 -14.00 4.85
C ASP A 136 10.31 -13.77 3.85
N ILE A 137 10.31 -14.48 2.73
CA ILE A 137 9.23 -14.46 1.74
C ILE A 137 7.93 -15.00 2.36
N ASP A 138 8.00 -16.11 3.07
CA ASP A 138 6.84 -16.72 3.72
C ASP A 138 6.30 -15.82 4.83
N ALA A 139 7.16 -15.16 5.61
CA ALA A 139 6.76 -14.20 6.63
C ALA A 139 6.05 -12.98 6.00
N PHE A 140 6.54 -12.49 4.86
CA PHE A 140 5.88 -11.40 4.14
C PHE A 140 4.51 -11.82 3.59
N LEU A 141 4.42 -12.99 2.97
CA LEU A 141 3.14 -13.52 2.48
C LEU A 141 2.13 -13.71 3.59
N GLU A 142 2.55 -14.23 4.74
CA GLU A 142 1.68 -14.36 5.90
C GLU A 142 1.14 -13.01 6.38
N ALA A 143 2.01 -12.01 6.55
CA ALA A 143 1.61 -10.67 6.95
C ALA A 143 0.66 -10.02 5.93
N ALA A 144 0.88 -10.25 4.63
CA ALA A 144 0.05 -9.67 3.58
C ALA A 144 -1.31 -10.35 3.42
N LEU A 145 -1.39 -11.67 3.62
CA LEU A 145 -2.60 -12.47 3.39
C LEU A 145 -3.50 -12.59 4.62
N HIS A 146 -2.94 -12.61 5.83
CA HIS A 146 -3.67 -12.89 7.06
C HIS A 146 -4.04 -11.65 7.88
N TYR A 147 -3.81 -10.46 7.35
CA TYR A 147 -4.16 -9.21 8.00
C TYR A 147 -5.62 -9.14 8.49
N GLU A 148 -6.56 -9.64 7.71
CA GLU A 148 -8.00 -9.57 8.03
C GLU A 148 -8.42 -10.53 9.15
N ASN A 149 -7.61 -11.52 9.49
CA ASN A 149 -7.93 -12.50 10.55
C ASN A 149 -7.63 -11.97 11.96
N GLU A 150 -6.78 -10.93 12.08
CA GLU A 150 -6.40 -10.37 13.38
C GLU A 150 -7.30 -9.21 13.83
N GLU A 151 -7.96 -8.53 12.89
CA GLU A 151 -8.81 -7.36 13.15
C GLU A 151 -10.31 -7.59 12.88
N LYS A 152 -10.83 -8.78 13.10
CA LYS A 152 -12.29 -8.86 13.26
C LYS A 152 -12.64 -8.09 14.53
N PRO A 153 -13.35 -6.94 14.43
CA PRO A 153 -13.86 -6.29 15.60
C PRO A 153 -14.68 -7.33 16.36
N ASP A 154 -14.42 -7.45 17.66
CA ASP A 154 -15.22 -8.31 18.52
C ASP A 154 -16.69 -7.96 18.27
N GLU A 155 -17.48 -8.88 17.71
CA GLU A 155 -18.90 -8.68 17.41
C GLU A 155 -19.69 -8.20 18.65
N ARG A 156 -19.10 -8.32 19.83
CA ARG A 156 -19.62 -7.79 21.08
C ARG A 156 -19.54 -6.27 21.20
N MET A 157 -18.73 -5.58 20.38
CA MET A 157 -18.66 -4.12 20.39
C MET A 157 -19.82 -3.44 19.64
N PHE A 158 -20.59 -4.19 18.87
CA PHE A 158 -21.72 -3.68 18.07
C PHE A 158 -23.09 -4.26 18.47
N SER A 159 -23.15 -4.95 19.58
CA SER A 159 -24.43 -5.40 20.14
C SER A 159 -25.02 -4.40 21.11
#